data_8ca08c89adc0bf4c059e99aae532f9b2
#
_entry.id   8ca08c89adc0bf4c059e99aae532f9b2
#
_cell.length_a   1.000
_cell.length_b   1.000
_cell.length_c   1.000
_cell.angle_alpha   90.00
_cell.angle_beta   90.00
_cell.angle_gamma   90.00
#
_symmetry.space_group_name_H-M   'P 1'
#
loop_
_entity.id
_entity.type
_entity.pdbx_description
1 polymer ?
#
loop_
_entity_poly.entity_id
_entity_poly.type
_entity_poly.pdbx_seq_one_letter_code
_entity_poly.pdbx_strand_id
1 'polypeptide(L)'
;MSVYEIRSISQVGTSEPFELQVSRGQIPAHYFVHKFGYNPTIGTDTETIWAQGGLYVYPTIASTMYISSSSTADTSAGTGARTATVSGLDANFDEISETVSLNGQTGVQLNGALNWYRVNRIIVNTAGSGGANAGVLYVGTEATPSGGVPTNKYATVAIGDNQTLMCFWTVPKGYSAYVHQKDVSASSSAGKFAIFSLLARPDGGVFNIKDRVLLANNSTAISYWNPIKFTEKTDIEIRAQADSAGGTITASATLDITYIKNEGGL
;
A
#
# COMPACT_ATOMS: atom_id res chain seq x y z
N MET A 1 -39.34 -8.35 -22.58
CA MET A 1 -38.31 -9.41 -22.58
C MET A 1 -37.02 -8.75 -23.05
N SER A 2 -36.15 -8.39 -22.11
CA SER A 2 -34.84 -7.78 -22.43
C SER A 2 -33.89 -8.93 -22.77
N VAL A 3 -33.44 -8.97 -24.03
CA VAL A 3 -32.42 -9.90 -24.48
C VAL A 3 -31.09 -9.40 -23.89
N TYR A 4 -30.59 -10.10 -22.88
CA TYR A 4 -29.20 -9.94 -22.48
C TYR A 4 -28.32 -10.42 -23.65
N GLU A 5 -27.78 -9.50 -24.43
CA GLU A 5 -26.62 -9.82 -25.25
C GLU A 5 -25.48 -10.20 -24.33
N ILE A 6 -25.31 -11.50 -24.11
CA ILE A 6 -24.02 -12.02 -23.69
C ILE A 6 -23.12 -11.78 -24.90
N ARG A 7 -22.41 -10.65 -24.86
CA ARG A 7 -21.22 -10.48 -25.70
C ARG A 7 -20.20 -11.49 -25.20
N SER A 8 -20.31 -12.71 -25.77
CA SER A 8 -19.17 -13.61 -25.74
C SER A 8 -18.04 -12.79 -26.39
N ILE A 9 -17.05 -12.39 -25.63
CA ILE A 9 -15.79 -11.95 -26.18
C ILE A 9 -15.22 -13.19 -26.83
N SER A 10 -15.55 -13.38 -28.11
CA SER A 10 -14.89 -14.39 -28.92
C SER A 10 -13.44 -13.97 -29.00
N GLN A 11 -12.62 -14.59 -28.16
CA GLN A 11 -11.19 -14.48 -28.26
C GLN A 11 -10.77 -15.00 -29.62
N VAL A 12 -10.55 -14.09 -30.55
CA VAL A 12 -9.90 -14.43 -31.79
C VAL A 12 -8.43 -14.70 -31.42
N GLY A 13 -8.14 -15.98 -31.14
CA GLY A 13 -6.85 -16.55 -31.40
C GLY A 13 -5.67 -16.24 -30.46
N THR A 14 -5.86 -15.67 -29.25
CA THR A 14 -4.80 -15.62 -28.26
C THR A 14 -5.28 -16.12 -26.91
N SER A 15 -4.71 -17.22 -26.44
CA SER A 15 -4.90 -17.73 -25.08
C SER A 15 -4.14 -16.88 -24.07
N GLU A 16 -4.33 -15.54 -24.10
CA GLU A 16 -3.68 -14.65 -23.18
C GLU A 16 -4.32 -14.85 -21.78
N PRO A 17 -3.52 -15.05 -20.71
CA PRO A 17 -4.05 -15.19 -19.36
C PRO A 17 -4.93 -14.02 -18.97
N PHE A 18 -6.00 -14.27 -18.21
CA PHE A 18 -6.96 -13.25 -17.77
C PHE A 18 -6.28 -12.11 -17.02
N GLU A 19 -5.36 -12.43 -16.12
CA GLU A 19 -4.62 -11.46 -15.31
C GLU A 19 -3.78 -10.52 -16.19
N LEU A 20 -3.21 -11.03 -17.27
CA LEU A 20 -2.47 -10.21 -18.22
C LEU A 20 -3.41 -9.28 -19.00
N GLN A 21 -4.58 -9.75 -19.38
CA GLN A 21 -5.61 -8.91 -20.04
C GLN A 21 -6.08 -7.79 -19.13
N VAL A 22 -6.29 -8.07 -17.82
CA VAL A 22 -6.63 -7.04 -16.82
C VAL A 22 -5.49 -6.03 -16.71
N SER A 23 -4.23 -6.48 -16.56
CA SER A 23 -3.06 -5.61 -16.44
C SER A 23 -2.85 -4.73 -17.66
N ARG A 24 -3.26 -5.18 -18.85
CA ARG A 24 -3.24 -4.42 -20.09
C ARG A 24 -4.46 -3.52 -20.29
N GLY A 25 -5.39 -3.48 -19.34
CA GLY A 25 -6.63 -2.69 -19.43
C GLY A 25 -7.61 -3.17 -20.50
N GLN A 26 -7.51 -4.43 -20.94
CA GLN A 26 -8.37 -5.00 -21.98
C GLN A 26 -9.72 -5.48 -21.44
N ILE A 27 -9.82 -5.70 -20.15
CA ILE A 27 -11.06 -6.09 -19.47
C ILE A 27 -11.69 -4.86 -18.82
N PRO A 28 -12.82 -4.37 -19.34
CA PRO A 28 -13.48 -3.18 -18.79
C PRO A 28 -13.82 -3.36 -17.30
N ALA A 29 -13.72 -2.27 -16.54
CA ALA A 29 -14.07 -2.20 -15.12
C ALA A 29 -13.24 -3.13 -14.20
N HIS A 30 -12.17 -3.75 -14.69
CA HIS A 30 -11.23 -4.56 -13.92
C HIS A 30 -9.89 -3.87 -13.83
N TYR A 31 -9.34 -3.85 -12.65
CA TYR A 31 -8.07 -3.20 -12.33
C TYR A 31 -7.22 -4.14 -11.48
N PHE A 32 -5.91 -3.98 -11.54
CA PHE A 32 -4.97 -4.76 -10.76
C PHE A 32 -4.13 -3.84 -9.87
N VAL A 33 -3.92 -4.25 -8.63
CA VAL A 33 -2.99 -3.62 -7.72
C VAL A 33 -2.07 -4.66 -7.08
N HIS A 34 -0.77 -4.44 -7.21
CA HIS A 34 0.27 -5.19 -6.51
C HIS A 34 0.72 -4.37 -5.31
N LYS A 35 0.42 -4.85 -4.11
CA LYS A 35 0.87 -4.24 -2.86
C LYS A 35 2.00 -5.05 -2.28
N PHE A 36 3.04 -4.37 -1.84
CA PHE A 36 4.19 -5.00 -1.21
C PHE A 36 4.70 -4.13 -0.08
N GLY A 37 5.26 -4.78 0.93
CA GLY A 37 5.81 -4.13 2.11
C GLY A 37 7.03 -4.85 2.63
N TYR A 38 7.80 -4.11 3.40
CA TYR A 38 9.01 -4.60 4.06
C TYR A 38 9.08 -4.00 5.47
N ASN A 39 9.37 -4.83 6.45
CA ASN A 39 9.67 -4.39 7.80
C ASN A 39 11.02 -4.98 8.21
N PRO A 40 12.05 -4.16 8.44
CA PRO A 40 13.40 -4.63 8.75
C PRO A 40 13.51 -5.28 10.11
N THR A 41 12.55 -5.02 11.03
CA THR A 41 12.63 -5.51 12.42
C THR A 41 11.25 -5.81 12.96
N ILE A 42 10.86 -7.08 12.99
CA ILE A 42 9.62 -7.55 13.62
C ILE A 42 9.91 -8.00 15.05
N GLY A 43 9.16 -7.44 16.00
CA GLY A 43 9.16 -7.84 17.42
C GLY A 43 8.10 -8.89 17.76
N THR A 44 7.91 -9.12 19.06
CA THR A 44 6.85 -10.01 19.57
C THR A 44 5.46 -9.37 19.52
N ASP A 45 5.39 -8.06 19.46
CA ASP A 45 4.13 -7.35 19.22
C ASP A 45 3.71 -7.50 17.76
N THR A 46 2.41 -7.43 17.53
CA THR A 46 1.88 -7.45 16.17
C THR A 46 2.20 -6.14 15.45
N GLU A 47 2.88 -6.21 14.32
CA GLU A 47 3.28 -5.07 13.51
C GLU A 47 2.75 -5.17 12.08
N THR A 48 2.43 -4.04 11.47
CA THR A 48 2.10 -3.96 10.03
C THR A 48 3.39 -4.16 9.20
N ILE A 49 3.28 -4.80 8.04
CA ILE A 49 4.43 -4.93 7.13
C ILE A 49 4.58 -3.64 6.34
N TRP A 50 5.40 -2.73 6.87
CA TRP A 50 5.78 -1.45 6.25
C TRP A 50 7.13 -0.95 6.75
N ALA A 51 7.78 -0.06 5.99
CA ALA A 51 9.15 0.37 6.25
C ALA A 51 9.34 1.17 7.56
N GLN A 52 8.28 1.77 8.11
CA GLN A 52 8.33 2.51 9.37
C GLN A 52 8.43 1.58 10.60
N GLY A 53 7.97 0.33 10.47
CA GLY A 53 7.79 -0.58 11.63
C GLY A 53 6.61 -0.21 12.51
N GLY A 54 6.29 -1.08 13.48
CA GLY A 54 5.16 -0.95 14.37
C GLY A 54 3.81 -1.14 13.70
N LEU A 55 2.74 -0.96 14.47
CA LEU A 55 1.38 -1.07 13.97
C LEU A 55 0.98 0.21 13.22
N TYR A 56 0.47 0.06 11.99
CA TYR A 56 -0.05 1.20 11.24
C TYR A 56 -1.31 1.77 11.89
N VAL A 57 -1.30 3.08 12.11
CA VAL A 57 -2.44 3.80 12.68
C VAL A 57 -3.20 4.48 11.55
N TYR A 58 -4.36 3.94 11.22
CA TYR A 58 -5.21 4.50 10.17
C TYR A 58 -5.78 5.86 10.59
N PRO A 59 -5.84 6.86 9.69
CA PRO A 59 -6.58 8.09 9.95
C PRO A 59 -8.03 7.79 10.30
N THR A 60 -8.55 8.45 11.33
CA THR A 60 -9.95 8.31 11.76
C THR A 60 -10.86 9.36 11.12
N ILE A 61 -10.25 10.44 10.62
CA ILE A 61 -10.91 11.52 9.88
C ILE A 61 -10.08 11.88 8.66
N ALA A 62 -10.73 12.26 7.58
CA ALA A 62 -10.04 12.83 6.43
C ALA A 62 -9.50 14.22 6.77
N SER A 63 -8.30 14.52 6.35
CA SER A 63 -7.61 15.76 6.67
C SER A 63 -6.69 16.24 5.54
N THR A 64 -6.30 17.50 5.59
CA THR A 64 -5.21 18.00 4.77
C THR A 64 -3.93 17.26 5.14
N MET A 65 -3.21 16.75 4.14
CA MET A 65 -1.94 16.07 4.33
C MET A 65 -0.81 16.80 3.61
N TYR A 66 0.40 16.55 4.07
CA TYR A 66 1.63 17.15 3.56
C TYR A 66 2.67 16.06 3.33
N ILE A 67 3.46 16.21 2.27
CA ILE A 67 4.65 15.37 2.05
C ILE A 67 5.91 16.17 2.45
N SER A 68 6.81 15.53 3.19
CA SER A 68 8.08 16.09 3.64
C SER A 68 9.20 15.06 3.58
N SER A 69 10.45 15.51 3.71
CA SER A 69 11.62 14.65 3.79
C SER A 69 12.43 14.93 5.06
N SER A 70 13.10 13.92 5.60
CA SER A 70 14.11 14.12 6.66
C SER A 70 15.40 14.77 6.15
N SER A 71 15.56 14.96 4.84
CA SER A 71 16.75 15.57 4.21
C SER A 71 16.41 16.88 3.49
N THR A 72 17.24 17.87 3.65
CA THR A 72 17.16 19.13 2.89
C THR A 72 17.56 18.96 1.41
N ALA A 73 18.17 17.83 1.03
CA ALA A 73 18.57 17.53 -0.34
C ALA A 73 17.40 17.08 -1.24
N ASP A 74 16.25 16.69 -0.65
CA ASP A 74 15.05 16.30 -1.38
C ASP A 74 14.18 17.54 -1.68
N THR A 75 14.62 18.34 -2.66
CA THR A 75 13.94 19.56 -3.10
C THR A 75 13.86 19.61 -4.61
N SER A 76 13.03 20.49 -5.16
CA SER A 76 12.85 20.67 -6.61
C SER A 76 14.14 20.88 -7.41
N ALA A 77 15.20 21.42 -6.78
CA ALA A 77 16.53 21.64 -7.36
C ALA A 77 17.64 20.85 -6.67
N GLY A 78 17.29 20.00 -5.69
CA GLY A 78 18.24 19.26 -4.87
C GLY A 78 18.89 18.08 -5.59
N THR A 79 19.83 17.43 -4.87
CA THR A 79 20.53 16.24 -5.35
C THR A 79 19.74 14.95 -5.11
N GLY A 80 18.80 14.95 -4.14
CA GLY A 80 17.92 13.84 -3.81
C GLY A 80 16.64 13.81 -4.66
N ALA A 81 15.54 13.32 -4.11
CA ALA A 81 14.24 13.31 -4.76
C ALA A 81 13.74 14.73 -5.05
N ARG A 82 13.19 14.95 -6.25
CA ARG A 82 12.70 16.27 -6.69
C ARG A 82 11.20 16.34 -6.81
N THR A 83 10.59 15.33 -7.40
CA THR A 83 9.13 15.22 -7.50
C THR A 83 8.68 13.86 -7.04
N ALA A 84 7.52 13.80 -6.40
CA ALA A 84 6.90 12.56 -5.97
C ALA A 84 5.39 12.58 -6.26
N THR A 85 4.86 11.42 -6.62
CA THR A 85 3.41 11.19 -6.72
C THR A 85 2.95 10.49 -5.46
N VAL A 86 1.91 11.04 -4.84
CA VAL A 86 1.17 10.43 -3.74
C VAL A 86 -0.17 9.95 -4.27
N SER A 87 -0.52 8.71 -3.99
CA SER A 87 -1.82 8.12 -4.36
C SER A 87 -2.54 7.61 -3.12
N GLY A 88 -3.85 7.75 -3.09
CA GLY A 88 -4.66 7.38 -1.93
C GLY A 88 -6.15 7.53 -2.18
N LEU A 89 -6.90 7.76 -1.11
CA LEU A 89 -8.34 7.96 -1.14
C LEU A 89 -8.71 9.25 -0.40
N ASP A 90 -9.71 9.96 -0.94
CA ASP A 90 -10.29 11.13 -0.29
C ASP A 90 -11.28 10.76 0.83
N ALA A 91 -11.97 11.79 1.38
CA ALA A 91 -13.00 11.64 2.41
C ALA A 91 -14.17 10.74 2.01
N ASN A 92 -14.42 10.59 0.71
CA ASN A 92 -15.49 9.76 0.16
C ASN A 92 -15.03 8.35 -0.19
N PHE A 93 -13.73 8.04 0.00
CA PHE A 93 -13.05 6.84 -0.49
C PHE A 93 -12.95 6.78 -2.03
N ASP A 94 -13.02 7.93 -2.70
CA ASP A 94 -12.73 8.03 -4.12
C ASP A 94 -11.20 8.10 -4.33
N GLU A 95 -10.70 7.47 -5.39
CA GLU A 95 -9.26 7.44 -5.69
C GLU A 95 -8.75 8.83 -6.08
N ILE A 96 -7.66 9.24 -5.44
CA ILE A 96 -6.97 10.50 -5.72
C ILE A 96 -5.47 10.27 -5.88
N SER A 97 -4.86 11.09 -6.71
CA SER A 97 -3.42 11.05 -6.94
C SER A 97 -2.91 12.45 -7.27
N GLU A 98 -1.75 12.80 -6.74
CA GLU A 98 -1.13 14.10 -6.98
C GLU A 98 0.39 13.97 -7.09
N THR A 99 0.95 14.72 -8.03
CA THR A 99 2.40 14.88 -8.19
C THR A 99 2.81 16.25 -7.70
N VAL A 100 3.74 16.30 -6.75
CA VAL A 100 4.24 17.53 -6.15
C VAL A 100 5.76 17.66 -6.28
N SER A 101 6.26 18.89 -6.29
CA SER A 101 7.68 19.17 -6.10
C SER A 101 8.02 19.18 -4.61
N LEU A 102 9.04 18.44 -4.21
CA LEU A 102 9.46 18.36 -2.82
C LEU A 102 10.15 19.65 -2.35
N ASN A 103 10.08 19.91 -1.05
CA ASN A 103 10.67 21.09 -0.41
C ASN A 103 11.49 20.71 0.85
N GLY A 104 12.22 19.59 0.78
CA GLY A 104 13.07 19.13 1.86
C GLY A 104 12.28 18.85 3.14
N GLN A 105 12.72 19.45 4.23
CA GLN A 105 12.10 19.27 5.56
C GLN A 105 10.80 20.06 5.76
N THR A 106 10.46 20.96 4.85
CA THR A 106 9.18 21.68 4.89
C THR A 106 8.11 20.86 4.16
N GLY A 107 6.97 20.66 4.80
CA GLY A 107 5.85 19.95 4.21
C GLY A 107 5.26 20.68 3.01
N VAL A 108 5.09 19.97 1.92
CA VAL A 108 4.34 20.43 0.73
C VAL A 108 2.92 19.90 0.86
N GLN A 109 1.94 20.82 0.84
CA GLN A 109 0.54 20.45 0.96
C GLN A 109 0.10 19.64 -0.25
N LEU A 110 -0.54 18.51 0.01
CA LEU A 110 -1.23 17.73 -1.01
C LEU A 110 -2.61 18.36 -1.23
N ASN A 111 -3.02 18.49 -2.46
CA ASN A 111 -4.22 19.17 -2.97
C ASN A 111 -5.21 19.63 -1.89
N GLY A 112 -5.14 20.90 -1.52
CA GLY A 112 -5.91 21.46 -0.40
C GLY A 112 -7.43 21.49 -0.57
N ALA A 113 -7.95 21.19 -1.76
CA ALA A 113 -9.38 21.05 -2.02
C ALA A 113 -9.91 19.66 -1.64
N LEU A 114 -9.02 18.67 -1.51
CA LEU A 114 -9.37 17.29 -1.17
C LEU A 114 -8.76 16.94 0.19
N ASN A 115 -9.59 16.50 1.11
CA ASN A 115 -9.12 15.91 2.35
C ASN A 115 -8.75 14.44 2.10
N TRP A 116 -7.51 14.08 2.42
CA TRP A 116 -7.00 12.72 2.29
C TRP A 116 -7.44 11.87 3.46
N TYR A 117 -7.95 10.67 3.18
CA TYR A 117 -8.38 9.73 4.21
C TYR A 117 -7.50 8.48 4.26
N ARG A 118 -6.95 8.08 3.12
CA ARG A 118 -5.97 6.99 3.03
C ARG A 118 -4.81 7.40 2.14
N VAL A 119 -3.62 6.95 2.49
CA VAL A 119 -2.45 7.06 1.62
C VAL A 119 -2.03 5.65 1.25
N ASN A 120 -2.09 5.34 -0.03
CA ASN A 120 -1.81 4.00 -0.53
C ASN A 120 -0.38 3.87 -1.05
N ARG A 121 0.22 4.94 -1.58
CA ARG A 121 1.55 4.90 -2.19
C ARG A 121 2.18 6.29 -2.31
N ILE A 122 3.52 6.32 -2.19
CA ILE A 122 4.38 7.41 -2.65
C ILE A 122 5.34 6.80 -3.67
N ILE A 123 5.55 7.49 -4.80
CA ILE A 123 6.55 7.13 -5.82
C ILE A 123 7.35 8.39 -6.12
N VAL A 124 8.68 8.32 -6.05
CA VAL A 124 9.58 9.37 -6.53
C VAL A 124 9.62 9.29 -8.06
N ASN A 125 9.26 10.39 -8.72
CA ASN A 125 9.21 10.46 -10.18
C ASN A 125 10.53 10.96 -10.77
N THR A 126 11.14 11.93 -10.10
CA THR A 126 12.42 12.51 -10.53
C THR A 126 13.33 12.72 -9.34
N ALA A 127 14.63 12.51 -9.57
CA ALA A 127 15.68 12.79 -8.60
C ALA A 127 16.80 13.61 -9.24
N GLY A 128 17.63 14.24 -8.40
CA GLY A 128 18.84 14.90 -8.82
C GLY A 128 20.01 13.94 -9.05
N SER A 129 21.23 14.43 -8.91
CA SER A 129 22.46 13.66 -9.15
C SER A 129 22.61 12.44 -8.23
N GLY A 130 21.91 12.39 -7.08
CA GLY A 130 21.90 11.23 -6.19
C GLY A 130 21.08 10.05 -6.69
N GLY A 131 20.22 10.24 -7.70
CA GLY A 131 19.43 9.16 -8.33
C GLY A 131 18.28 8.60 -7.46
N ALA A 132 18.16 9.05 -6.21
CA ALA A 132 17.18 8.53 -5.25
C ALA A 132 16.85 9.60 -4.20
N ASN A 133 15.84 9.31 -3.34
CA ASN A 133 15.55 10.13 -2.17
C ASN A 133 16.71 10.06 -1.15
N ALA A 134 17.20 11.24 -0.75
CA ALA A 134 18.33 11.39 0.16
C ALA A 134 17.93 11.27 1.64
N GLY A 135 16.67 11.54 1.95
CA GLY A 135 16.07 11.35 3.27
C GLY A 135 14.89 10.38 3.21
N VAL A 136 14.36 10.05 4.37
CA VAL A 136 13.07 9.35 4.44
C VAL A 136 11.97 10.33 4.05
N LEU A 137 11.12 9.95 3.08
CA LEU A 137 9.93 10.73 2.73
C LEU A 137 8.76 10.29 3.62
N TYR A 138 7.96 11.26 4.02
CA TYR A 138 6.78 11.04 4.85
C TYR A 138 5.56 11.74 4.28
N VAL A 139 4.39 11.12 4.46
CA VAL A 139 3.11 11.82 4.40
C VAL A 139 2.52 11.88 5.80
N GLY A 140 2.12 13.06 6.24
CA GLY A 140 1.53 13.33 7.55
C GLY A 140 0.64 14.56 7.51
N THR A 141 0.16 15.01 8.68
CA THR A 141 -0.78 16.16 8.79
C THR A 141 -0.09 17.47 9.15
N GLU A 142 1.23 17.50 9.29
CA GLU A 142 1.99 18.66 9.72
C GLU A 142 2.60 19.41 8.52
N ALA A 143 2.30 20.70 8.41
CA ALA A 143 2.89 21.57 7.38
C ALA A 143 4.39 21.84 7.62
N THR A 144 4.81 21.89 8.88
CA THR A 144 6.20 22.19 9.29
C THR A 144 6.66 21.18 10.33
N PRO A 145 6.84 19.90 9.95
CA PRO A 145 7.30 18.89 10.88
C PRO A 145 8.75 19.14 11.29
N SER A 146 9.09 18.84 12.55
CA SER A 146 10.45 19.03 13.08
C SER A 146 11.44 18.13 12.33
N GLY A 147 12.46 18.74 11.73
CA GLY A 147 13.42 18.00 10.90
C GLY A 147 12.81 17.24 9.72
N GLY A 148 11.62 17.66 9.28
CA GLY A 148 10.89 17.00 8.20
C GLY A 148 10.17 15.69 8.60
N VAL A 149 10.14 15.36 9.90
CA VAL A 149 9.55 14.11 10.41
C VAL A 149 8.23 14.39 11.12
N PRO A 150 7.07 14.08 10.53
CA PRO A 150 5.78 14.34 11.16
C PRO A 150 5.53 13.38 12.34
N THR A 151 4.73 13.82 13.31
CA THR A 151 4.29 12.99 14.44
C THR A 151 3.47 11.80 13.94
N ASN A 152 2.45 12.08 13.14
CA ASN A 152 1.62 11.04 12.53
C ASN A 152 2.12 10.75 11.12
N LYS A 153 2.51 9.50 10.86
CA LYS A 153 3.04 9.03 9.58
C LYS A 153 2.02 8.11 8.92
N TYR A 154 1.52 8.52 7.76
CA TYR A 154 0.55 7.75 6.98
C TYR A 154 1.15 7.07 5.74
N ALA A 155 2.36 7.44 5.36
CA ALA A 155 3.18 6.73 4.40
C ALA A 155 4.65 7.10 4.62
N THR A 156 5.56 6.16 4.34
CA THR A 156 7.00 6.37 4.43
C THR A 156 7.72 5.73 3.26
N VAL A 157 8.75 6.42 2.75
CA VAL A 157 9.71 5.87 1.78
C VAL A 157 11.07 5.88 2.44
N ALA A 158 11.68 4.73 2.65
CA ALA A 158 13.01 4.65 3.22
C ALA A 158 14.06 5.26 2.27
N ILE A 159 15.21 5.65 2.82
CA ILE A 159 16.28 6.28 2.04
C ILE A 159 16.69 5.37 0.89
N GLY A 160 16.68 5.90 -0.33
CA GLY A 160 17.10 5.19 -1.53
C GLY A 160 16.05 4.30 -2.19
N ASP A 161 14.90 4.03 -1.54
CA ASP A 161 13.88 3.11 -2.07
C ASP A 161 13.01 3.72 -3.18
N ASN A 162 12.93 5.05 -3.24
CA ASN A 162 12.14 5.79 -4.23
C ASN A 162 10.62 5.49 -4.24
N GLN A 163 10.14 4.57 -3.40
CA GLN A 163 8.72 4.27 -3.27
C GLN A 163 8.40 3.66 -1.91
N THR A 164 7.13 3.71 -1.53
CA THR A 164 6.64 3.09 -0.29
C THR A 164 6.72 1.57 -0.34
N LEU A 165 7.20 0.97 0.74
CA LEU A 165 7.12 -0.46 1.02
C LEU A 165 6.07 -0.69 2.11
N MET A 166 4.79 -0.76 1.71
CA MET A 166 3.62 -0.79 2.60
C MET A 166 2.63 -1.87 2.10
N CYS A 167 2.50 -2.99 2.81
CA CYS A 167 1.61 -4.10 2.42
C CYS A 167 0.23 -3.95 3.05
N PHE A 168 -0.41 -2.82 2.78
CA PHE A 168 -1.82 -2.55 3.09
C PHE A 168 -2.47 -1.68 2.02
N TRP A 169 -3.78 -1.78 1.91
CA TRP A 169 -4.56 -1.08 0.92
C TRP A 169 -6.03 -1.01 1.35
N THR A 170 -6.73 0.03 0.90
CA THR A 170 -8.16 0.19 1.17
C THR A 170 -8.92 0.12 -0.14
N VAL A 171 -9.98 -0.68 -0.18
CA VAL A 171 -10.84 -0.83 -1.35
C VAL A 171 -11.56 0.48 -1.62
N PRO A 172 -11.43 1.10 -2.82
CA PRO A 172 -12.15 2.33 -3.15
C PRO A 172 -13.67 2.14 -3.12
N LYS A 173 -14.39 3.23 -2.91
CA LYS A 173 -15.85 3.26 -3.03
C LYS A 173 -16.28 2.86 -4.43
N GLY A 174 -17.36 2.08 -4.53
CA GLY A 174 -17.88 1.58 -5.81
C GLY A 174 -17.12 0.40 -6.39
N TYR A 175 -16.20 -0.21 -5.62
CA TYR A 175 -15.43 -1.37 -6.06
C TYR A 175 -15.55 -2.55 -5.08
N SER A 176 -15.35 -3.76 -5.62
CA SER A 176 -15.07 -4.97 -4.84
C SER A 176 -13.67 -5.46 -5.16
N ALA A 177 -12.91 -5.85 -4.15
CA ALA A 177 -11.57 -6.37 -4.31
C ALA A 177 -11.53 -7.88 -4.12
N TYR A 178 -10.60 -8.53 -4.82
CA TYR A 178 -10.37 -9.97 -4.82
C TYR A 178 -8.88 -10.22 -4.66
N VAL A 179 -8.47 -10.71 -3.50
CA VAL A 179 -7.08 -11.10 -3.25
C VAL A 179 -6.86 -12.50 -3.82
N HIS A 180 -5.98 -12.59 -4.81
CA HIS A 180 -5.64 -13.85 -5.50
C HIS A 180 -4.50 -14.58 -4.84
N GLN A 181 -3.49 -13.82 -4.39
CA GLN A 181 -2.26 -14.35 -3.84
C GLN A 181 -1.71 -13.44 -2.78
N LYS A 182 -1.08 -14.03 -1.79
CA LYS A 182 -0.13 -13.36 -0.91
C LYS A 182 1.18 -14.12 -0.91
N ASP A 183 2.28 -13.38 -0.93
CA ASP A 183 3.59 -13.93 -0.66
C ASP A 183 4.12 -13.33 0.62
N VAL A 184 4.76 -14.12 1.43
CA VAL A 184 5.38 -13.66 2.67
C VAL A 184 6.74 -14.31 2.83
N SER A 185 7.71 -13.55 3.34
CA SER A 185 9.03 -14.05 3.64
C SER A 185 9.52 -13.53 4.99
N ALA A 186 10.30 -14.35 5.67
CA ALA A 186 10.95 -13.99 6.91
C ALA A 186 12.38 -14.49 6.92
N SER A 187 13.30 -13.64 7.41
CA SER A 187 14.67 -14.02 7.73
C SER A 187 14.92 -13.78 9.22
N SER A 188 15.36 -14.79 9.93
CA SER A 188 15.61 -14.74 11.37
C SER A 188 17.05 -15.12 11.71
N SER A 189 17.73 -14.28 12.47
CA SER A 189 19.09 -14.54 12.95
C SER A 189 19.17 -15.62 14.05
N ALA A 190 18.04 -15.95 14.67
CA ALA A 190 17.98 -16.83 15.85
C ALA A 190 17.06 -18.05 15.67
N GLY A 191 16.73 -18.43 14.42
CA GLY A 191 15.87 -19.57 14.13
C GLY A 191 14.43 -19.43 14.60
N LYS A 192 13.94 -18.19 14.74
CA LYS A 192 12.59 -17.87 15.20
C LYS A 192 11.58 -17.95 14.08
N PHE A 193 10.32 -18.08 14.47
CA PHE A 193 9.21 -18.05 13.54
C PHE A 193 8.62 -16.64 13.45
N ALA A 194 8.21 -16.27 12.25
CA ALA A 194 7.34 -15.14 12.00
C ALA A 194 5.91 -15.62 11.74
N ILE A 195 4.95 -15.05 12.44
CA ILE A 195 3.52 -15.34 12.28
C ILE A 195 2.94 -14.22 11.43
N PHE A 196 2.59 -14.53 10.19
CA PHE A 196 1.94 -13.57 9.27
C PHE A 196 0.43 -13.77 9.29
N SER A 197 -0.31 -12.68 9.35
CA SER A 197 -1.77 -12.67 9.24
C SER A 197 -2.23 -11.72 8.16
N LEU A 198 -3.12 -12.17 7.27
CA LEU A 198 -3.93 -11.30 6.44
C LEU A 198 -5.14 -10.87 7.25
N LEU A 199 -5.34 -9.56 7.37
CA LEU A 199 -6.46 -8.99 8.10
C LEU A 199 -7.28 -8.08 7.18
N ALA A 200 -8.57 -7.96 7.49
CA ALA A 200 -9.43 -7.00 6.84
C ALA A 200 -10.40 -6.36 7.84
N ARG A 201 -10.68 -5.08 7.60
CA ARG A 201 -11.60 -4.28 8.40
C ARG A 201 -12.56 -3.54 7.46
N PRO A 202 -13.86 -3.91 7.41
CA PRO A 202 -14.87 -3.08 6.78
C PRO A 202 -14.95 -1.70 7.44
N ASP A 203 -15.40 -0.69 6.69
CA ASP A 203 -15.60 0.66 7.24
C ASP A 203 -16.50 0.62 8.46
N GLY A 204 -16.11 1.33 9.54
CA GLY A 204 -16.78 1.30 10.83
C GLY A 204 -16.65 -0.01 11.62
N GLY A 205 -15.95 -1.02 11.10
CA GLY A 205 -15.77 -2.32 11.74
C GLY A 205 -14.45 -2.48 12.50
N VAL A 206 -14.12 -3.76 12.78
CA VAL A 206 -12.87 -4.18 13.43
C VAL A 206 -12.05 -5.09 12.51
N PHE A 207 -10.75 -5.15 12.72
CA PHE A 207 -9.89 -6.06 11.98
C PHE A 207 -10.17 -7.53 12.34
N ASN A 208 -10.47 -8.32 11.32
CA ASN A 208 -10.64 -9.76 11.42
C ASN A 208 -9.55 -10.48 10.62
N ILE A 209 -9.00 -11.54 11.18
CA ILE A 209 -8.04 -12.40 10.49
C ILE A 209 -8.77 -13.19 9.40
N LYS A 210 -8.24 -13.14 8.20
CA LYS A 210 -8.74 -13.87 7.02
C LYS A 210 -7.89 -15.09 6.71
N ASP A 211 -6.60 -15.02 7.06
CA ASP A 211 -5.64 -16.10 6.87
C ASP A 211 -4.43 -15.88 7.77
N ARG A 212 -3.75 -16.97 8.15
CA ARG A 212 -2.54 -16.95 8.97
C ARG A 212 -1.56 -18.03 8.56
N VAL A 213 -0.28 -17.68 8.50
CA VAL A 213 0.81 -18.62 8.21
C VAL A 213 1.98 -18.38 9.14
N LEU A 214 2.65 -19.48 9.49
CA LEU A 214 3.86 -19.48 10.31
C LEU A 214 5.06 -19.81 9.40
N LEU A 215 6.10 -19.00 9.46
CA LEU A 215 7.34 -19.18 8.68
C LEU A 215 8.57 -19.18 9.57
N ALA A 216 9.47 -20.13 9.33
CA ALA A 216 10.78 -20.18 9.92
C ALA A 216 11.83 -19.92 8.84
N ASN A 217 12.41 -18.73 8.82
CA ASN A 217 13.55 -18.36 7.95
C ASN A 217 13.37 -18.83 6.49
N ASN A 218 12.23 -18.52 5.89
CA ASN A 218 11.80 -19.00 4.58
C ASN A 218 10.87 -17.99 3.91
N SER A 219 10.40 -18.34 2.71
CA SER A 219 9.36 -17.64 1.96
C SER A 219 8.29 -18.63 1.49
N THR A 220 7.05 -18.14 1.36
CA THR A 220 5.96 -18.91 0.78
C THR A 220 5.01 -18.03 0.00
N ALA A 221 4.56 -18.55 -1.15
CA ALA A 221 3.47 -18.01 -1.94
C ALA A 221 2.19 -18.81 -1.62
N ILE A 222 1.12 -18.11 -1.29
CA ILE A 222 -0.18 -18.70 -1.01
C ILE A 222 -1.18 -18.15 -2.02
N SER A 223 -1.51 -18.99 -3.00
CA SER A 223 -2.55 -18.69 -3.99
C SER A 223 -3.90 -19.15 -3.48
N TYR A 224 -4.89 -18.30 -3.55
CA TYR A 224 -6.27 -18.63 -3.18
C TYR A 224 -7.01 -19.14 -4.43
N TRP A 225 -7.33 -20.43 -4.43
CA TRP A 225 -8.10 -21.03 -5.53
C TRP A 225 -9.42 -20.28 -5.78
N ASN A 226 -10.09 -19.90 -4.71
CA ASN A 226 -11.18 -18.95 -4.74
C ASN A 226 -10.65 -17.64 -4.13
N PRO A 227 -10.49 -16.57 -4.93
CA PRO A 227 -10.00 -15.30 -4.40
C PRO A 227 -10.84 -14.78 -3.24
N ILE A 228 -10.20 -14.21 -2.24
CA ILE A 228 -10.89 -13.67 -1.06
C ILE A 228 -11.51 -12.33 -1.45
N LYS A 229 -12.84 -12.24 -1.40
CA LYS A 229 -13.59 -11.02 -1.72
C LYS A 229 -13.65 -10.07 -0.53
N PHE A 230 -13.44 -8.78 -0.82
CA PHE A 230 -13.65 -7.65 0.09
C PHE A 230 -14.54 -6.60 -0.56
N THR A 231 -15.47 -6.06 0.20
CA THR A 231 -16.37 -4.99 -0.25
C THR A 231 -15.65 -3.63 -0.26
N GLU A 232 -16.26 -2.63 -0.89
CA GLU A 232 -15.79 -1.25 -0.85
C GLU A 232 -15.47 -0.79 0.57
N LYS A 233 -14.53 0.17 0.70
CA LYS A 233 -14.11 0.81 1.94
C LYS A 233 -13.50 -0.14 2.99
N THR A 234 -13.15 -1.36 2.58
CA THR A 234 -12.48 -2.33 3.44
C THR A 234 -10.97 -2.04 3.46
N ASP A 235 -10.41 -1.84 4.65
CA ASP A 235 -8.96 -1.83 4.85
C ASP A 235 -8.45 -3.28 4.86
N ILE A 236 -7.41 -3.57 4.07
CA ILE A 236 -6.76 -4.89 3.95
C ILE A 236 -5.29 -4.69 4.29
N GLU A 237 -4.72 -5.54 5.16
CA GLU A 237 -3.31 -5.45 5.50
C GLU A 237 -2.69 -6.80 5.88
N ILE A 238 -1.37 -6.91 5.71
CA ILE A 238 -0.57 -7.99 6.29
C ILE A 238 0.09 -7.45 7.54
N ARG A 239 -0.08 -8.19 8.64
CA ARG A 239 0.68 -8.02 9.90
C ARG A 239 1.55 -9.22 10.16
N ALA A 240 2.66 -8.98 10.87
CA ALA A 240 3.48 -10.06 11.38
C ALA A 240 3.87 -9.82 12.85
N GLN A 241 4.27 -10.90 13.52
CA GLN A 241 4.87 -10.88 14.84
C GLN A 241 5.85 -12.03 14.97
N ALA A 242 6.88 -11.88 15.80
CA ALA A 242 7.75 -12.99 16.19
C ALA A 242 7.04 -13.91 17.20
N ASP A 243 7.33 -15.20 17.14
CA ASP A 243 6.82 -16.19 18.12
C ASP A 243 7.40 -16.01 19.52
N SER A 244 8.60 -15.45 19.62
CA SER A 244 9.31 -15.28 20.88
C SER A 244 10.33 -14.13 20.82
N ALA A 245 10.71 -13.59 21.98
CA ALA A 245 11.66 -12.48 22.11
C ALA A 245 13.11 -12.90 21.78
N GLY A 246 13.94 -11.90 21.43
CA GLY A 246 15.37 -12.05 21.11
C GLY A 246 15.64 -12.41 19.65
N GLY A 247 16.70 -11.87 19.08
CA GLY A 247 17.01 -11.94 17.66
C GLY A 247 16.18 -10.95 16.82
N THR A 248 16.64 -10.71 15.59
CA THR A 248 15.95 -9.84 14.64
C THR A 248 15.26 -10.70 13.61
N ILE A 249 13.98 -10.40 13.33
CA ILE A 249 13.26 -10.96 12.21
C ILE A 249 13.02 -9.83 11.21
N THR A 250 13.48 -10.03 10.00
CA THR A 250 13.14 -9.17 8.85
C THR A 250 12.01 -9.83 8.09
N ALA A 251 10.99 -9.06 7.71
CA ALA A 251 9.81 -9.58 7.05
C ALA A 251 9.46 -8.78 5.81
N SER A 252 9.03 -9.47 4.75
CA SER A 252 8.38 -8.85 3.60
C SER A 252 7.07 -9.57 3.27
N ALA A 253 6.17 -8.85 2.62
CA ALA A 253 4.91 -9.39 2.15
C ALA A 253 4.45 -8.72 0.87
N THR A 254 3.73 -9.47 0.04
CA THR A 254 3.03 -8.95 -1.13
C THR A 254 1.57 -9.41 -1.14
N LEU A 255 0.72 -8.65 -1.84
CA LEU A 255 -0.67 -8.97 -2.12
C LEU A 255 -0.95 -8.66 -3.59
N ASP A 256 -1.46 -9.63 -4.30
CA ASP A 256 -1.99 -9.47 -5.66
C ASP A 256 -3.51 -9.39 -5.60
N ILE A 257 -4.04 -8.26 -6.04
CA ILE A 257 -5.45 -7.90 -5.88
C ILE A 257 -6.01 -7.46 -7.23
N THR A 258 -7.07 -8.10 -7.70
CA THR A 258 -7.93 -7.53 -8.74
C THR A 258 -9.07 -6.79 -8.06
N TYR A 259 -9.36 -5.56 -8.47
CA TYR A 259 -10.55 -4.87 -7.99
C TYR A 259 -11.44 -4.51 -9.19
N ILE A 260 -12.73 -4.67 -8.97
CA ILE A 260 -13.74 -4.62 -10.03
C ILE A 260 -14.76 -3.56 -9.63
N LYS A 261 -15.09 -2.68 -10.58
CA LYS A 261 -16.15 -1.70 -10.36
C LYS A 261 -17.48 -2.41 -10.16
N ASN A 262 -18.16 -2.10 -9.07
CA ASN A 262 -19.48 -2.65 -8.80
C ASN A 262 -20.44 -2.20 -9.90
N GLU A 263 -21.22 -3.11 -10.46
CA GLU A 263 -22.33 -2.73 -11.30
C GLU A 263 -23.30 -1.89 -10.45
N GLY A 264 -23.68 -0.71 -10.94
CA GLY A 264 -24.69 0.09 -10.27
C GLY A 264 -25.92 -0.78 -10.10
N GLY A 265 -26.35 -0.98 -8.86
CA GLY A 265 -27.60 -1.72 -8.61
C GLY A 265 -28.72 -1.09 -9.41
N LEU A 266 -29.42 -1.93 -10.19
CA LEU A 266 -30.62 -1.59 -10.91
C LEU A 266 -31.75 -1.32 -9.92
#